data_f5a83c47e9d72e8ea8433a0bbcf83261
#
_entry.id   f5a83c47e9d72e8ea8433a0bbcf83261
#
_cell.length_a   1.000
_cell.length_b   1.000
_cell.length_c   1.000
_cell.angle_alpha   90.00
_cell.angle_beta   90.00
_cell.angle_gamma   90.00
#
_symmetry.space_group_name_H-M   'P 1'
#
loop_
_entity.id
_entity.type
_entity.pdbx_description
1 polymer ?
#
loop_
_entity_poly.entity_id
_entity_poly.type
_entity_poly.pdbx_seq_one_letter_code
_entity_poly.pdbx_strand_id
1 'polypeptide(L)'
;SSASYPQKPYGIETRDSVGSNNNVSILGMPAENDWVLLSNYNDLSLIRNALAFKLFGDMGNYSVRASLCEVVIDSSYKGIYLLGEKIKRDNNRVAISKLTATDTTGDNLTGGYILQQNYWNSSNSFQSNYSPIDHPGFDVHFVYEYPKPNVILPQQKTYIASYIDSLETAIYSTDFTNTTTG
;
A
#
# COMPACT_ATOMS: atom_id res chain seq x y z
N SER A 1 3.75 9.48 -15.68
CA SER A 1 4.41 8.18 -15.37
C SER A 1 5.85 8.43 -14.97
N SER A 2 6.35 7.78 -13.91
CA SER A 2 7.77 7.84 -13.52
C SER A 2 8.72 7.25 -14.58
N ALA A 3 8.18 6.58 -15.58
CA ALA A 3 8.94 6.04 -16.72
C ALA A 3 9.65 7.12 -17.57
N SER A 4 9.17 8.36 -17.54
CA SER A 4 9.79 9.47 -18.26
C SER A 4 10.97 10.14 -17.53
N TYR A 5 11.13 9.87 -16.22
CA TYR A 5 12.19 10.49 -15.44
C TYR A 5 13.54 9.73 -15.60
N PRO A 6 14.67 10.47 -15.53
CA PRO A 6 15.99 9.83 -15.57
C PRO A 6 16.24 8.83 -14.44
N GLN A 7 15.79 9.15 -13.22
CA GLN A 7 15.89 8.27 -12.07
C GLN A 7 14.62 7.43 -11.95
N LYS A 8 14.73 6.12 -12.11
CA LYS A 8 13.61 5.17 -12.09
C LYS A 8 13.41 4.61 -10.67
N PRO A 9 12.16 4.41 -10.20
CA PRO A 9 11.91 3.58 -9.03
C PRO A 9 12.13 2.10 -9.37
N TYR A 10 12.49 1.29 -8.36
CA TYR A 10 12.68 -0.15 -8.52
C TYR A 10 11.95 -0.92 -7.43
N GLY A 11 11.35 -2.06 -7.80
CA GLY A 11 11.06 -3.15 -6.87
C GLY A 11 12.28 -4.06 -6.77
N ILE A 12 12.62 -4.46 -5.55
CA ILE A 12 13.75 -5.36 -5.29
C ILE A 12 13.20 -6.60 -4.60
N GLU A 13 13.69 -7.76 -5.01
CA GLU A 13 13.43 -9.02 -4.34
C GLU A 13 14.77 -9.71 -4.07
N THR A 14 15.05 -9.95 -2.79
CA THR A 14 16.28 -10.67 -2.39
C THR A 14 16.05 -12.17 -2.50
N ARG A 15 16.99 -12.85 -3.17
CA ARG A 15 16.96 -14.29 -3.44
C ARG A 15 18.25 -14.96 -3.01
N ASP A 16 18.18 -16.24 -2.68
CA ASP A 16 19.36 -17.07 -2.44
C ASP A 16 20.00 -17.55 -3.76
N SER A 17 21.06 -18.34 -3.65
CA SER A 17 21.82 -18.85 -4.79
C SER A 17 21.05 -19.83 -5.68
N VAL A 18 19.90 -20.35 -5.21
CA VAL A 18 19.02 -21.25 -5.97
C VAL A 18 17.75 -20.55 -6.45
N GLY A 19 17.65 -19.22 -6.23
CA GLY A 19 16.54 -18.40 -6.70
C GLY A 19 15.31 -18.39 -5.79
N SER A 20 15.40 -18.96 -4.59
CA SER A 20 14.32 -18.90 -3.60
C SER A 20 14.34 -17.57 -2.84
N ASN A 21 13.19 -17.15 -2.30
CA ASN A 21 13.08 -15.94 -1.50
C ASN A 21 14.05 -16.01 -0.30
N ASN A 22 14.83 -14.95 -0.12
CA ASN A 22 15.79 -14.83 0.96
C ASN A 22 15.46 -13.60 1.82
N ASN A 23 14.89 -13.82 2.99
CA ASN A 23 14.56 -12.75 3.91
C ASN A 23 15.83 -12.21 4.57
N VAL A 24 16.17 -10.95 4.28
CA VAL A 24 17.33 -10.26 4.82
C VAL A 24 16.92 -8.97 5.52
N SER A 25 17.63 -8.61 6.59
CA SER A 25 17.51 -7.29 7.21
C SER A 25 18.38 -6.30 6.44
N ILE A 26 17.79 -5.21 5.96
CA ILE A 26 18.51 -4.15 5.25
C ILE A 26 18.37 -2.84 6.04
N LEU A 27 19.49 -2.18 6.32
CA LEU A 27 19.56 -0.90 7.06
C LEU A 27 18.79 -0.93 8.39
N GLY A 28 18.84 -2.06 9.11
CA GLY A 28 18.16 -2.24 10.38
C GLY A 28 16.65 -2.48 10.33
N MET A 29 16.07 -2.51 9.13
CA MET A 29 14.66 -2.88 8.95
C MET A 29 14.46 -4.39 9.12
N PRO A 30 13.29 -4.85 9.60
CA PRO A 30 13.00 -6.27 9.77
C PRO A 30 13.20 -7.10 8.52
N ALA A 31 13.70 -8.33 8.71
CA ALA A 31 14.05 -9.22 7.61
C ALA A 31 12.82 -9.54 6.74
N GLU A 32 12.98 -9.34 5.46
CA GLU A 32 12.02 -9.63 4.41
C GLU A 32 12.75 -9.73 3.05
N ASN A 33 12.08 -10.25 2.04
CA ASN A 33 12.65 -10.37 0.70
C ASN A 33 12.19 -9.28 -0.27
N ASP A 34 11.06 -8.62 -0.01
CA ASP A 34 10.47 -7.59 -0.87
C ASP A 34 10.76 -6.17 -0.38
N TRP A 35 11.38 -5.36 -1.22
CA TRP A 35 11.78 -3.99 -0.95
C TRP A 35 11.41 -3.07 -2.10
N VAL A 36 11.39 -1.77 -1.87
CA VAL A 36 11.20 -0.75 -2.89
C VAL A 36 12.28 0.33 -2.81
N LEU A 37 12.81 0.72 -3.95
CA LEU A 37 13.62 1.93 -4.09
C LEU A 37 12.74 3.03 -4.69
N LEU A 38 12.34 3.96 -3.84
CA LEU A 38 11.57 5.12 -4.27
C LEU A 38 12.51 6.17 -4.83
N SER A 39 12.25 6.55 -6.07
CA SER A 39 12.93 7.68 -6.70
C SER A 39 12.28 8.97 -6.23
N ASN A 40 13.04 9.84 -5.59
CA ASN A 40 12.59 11.17 -5.18
C ASN A 40 12.92 12.25 -6.22
N TYR A 41 13.02 11.88 -7.50
CA TYR A 41 13.50 12.76 -8.58
C TYR A 41 12.77 14.11 -8.63
N ASN A 42 11.47 14.14 -8.38
CA ASN A 42 10.66 15.35 -8.37
C ASN A 42 10.63 16.07 -7.02
N ASP A 43 11.28 15.52 -6.03
CA ASP A 43 11.36 16.12 -4.69
C ASP A 43 12.76 16.67 -4.44
N LEU A 44 12.94 17.97 -4.67
CA LEU A 44 14.23 18.63 -4.44
C LEU A 44 14.73 18.50 -2.99
N SER A 45 13.84 18.28 -2.03
CA SER A 45 14.21 18.06 -0.62
C SER A 45 14.62 16.62 -0.34
N LEU A 46 14.24 15.66 -1.17
CA LEU A 46 14.42 14.21 -1.04
C LEU A 46 13.72 13.58 0.17
N ILE A 47 12.98 14.34 0.98
CA ILE A 47 12.48 13.87 2.27
C ILE A 47 10.95 13.77 2.37
N ARG A 48 10.17 14.23 1.38
CA ARG A 48 8.70 14.27 1.49
C ARG A 48 8.09 12.91 1.80
N ASN A 49 8.51 11.86 1.10
CA ASN A 49 8.03 10.51 1.36
C ASN A 49 8.47 10.02 2.75
N ALA A 50 9.74 10.22 3.12
CA ALA A 50 10.25 9.83 4.43
C ALA A 50 9.52 10.56 5.56
N LEU A 51 9.25 11.86 5.38
CA LEU A 51 8.51 12.67 6.36
C LEU A 51 7.06 12.19 6.50
N ALA A 52 6.38 11.92 5.38
CA ALA A 52 5.01 11.41 5.40
C ALA A 52 4.92 10.05 6.12
N PHE A 53 5.83 9.13 5.84
CA PHE A 53 5.91 7.85 6.54
C PHE A 53 6.16 8.03 8.03
N LYS A 54 7.11 8.92 8.39
CA LYS A 54 7.40 9.18 9.80
C LYS A 54 6.20 9.77 10.52
N LEU A 55 5.56 10.80 9.98
CA LEU A 55 4.40 11.44 10.61
C LEU A 55 3.25 10.45 10.80
N PHE A 56 2.95 9.62 9.79
CA PHE A 56 1.89 8.62 9.90
C PHE A 56 2.20 7.56 10.96
N GLY A 57 3.48 7.15 11.07
CA GLY A 57 3.94 6.25 12.13
C GLY A 57 3.86 6.89 13.52
N ASP A 58 4.24 8.17 13.67
CA ASP A 58 4.15 8.92 14.92
C ASP A 58 2.69 9.10 15.42
N MET A 59 1.72 9.03 14.50
CA MET A 59 0.28 8.98 14.83
C MET A 59 -0.20 7.63 15.36
N GLY A 60 0.71 6.64 15.52
CA GLY A 60 0.39 5.30 16.02
C GLY A 60 -0.09 4.30 14.96
N ASN A 61 0.01 4.65 13.69
CA ASN A 61 -0.38 3.77 12.58
C ASN A 61 0.81 2.94 12.08
N TYR A 62 0.52 1.80 11.42
CA TYR A 62 1.55 1.14 10.61
C TYR A 62 2.02 2.07 9.51
N SER A 63 3.31 2.28 9.44
CA SER A 63 3.95 3.06 8.38
C SER A 63 5.12 2.31 7.78
N VAL A 64 5.42 2.58 6.52
CA VAL A 64 6.60 2.05 5.82
C VAL A 64 7.86 2.56 6.52
N ARG A 65 8.69 1.63 7.01
CA ARG A 65 10.04 1.97 7.44
C ARG A 65 10.90 2.18 6.21
N ALA A 66 11.66 3.26 6.19
CA ALA A 66 12.47 3.63 5.04
C ALA A 66 13.74 4.38 5.46
N SER A 67 14.79 4.24 4.65
CA SER A 67 16.06 4.92 4.86
C SER A 67 16.63 5.44 3.55
N LEU A 68 17.22 6.61 3.57
CA LEU A 68 17.96 7.14 2.42
C LEU A 68 19.23 6.30 2.19
N CYS A 69 19.50 6.00 0.95
CA CYS A 69 20.70 5.26 0.53
C CYS A 69 21.19 5.70 -0.85
N GLU A 70 22.47 5.53 -1.09
CA GLU A 70 23.04 5.63 -2.44
C GLU A 70 22.91 4.28 -3.14
N VAL A 71 22.60 4.32 -4.43
CA VAL A 71 22.38 3.12 -5.23
C VAL A 71 23.37 3.04 -6.40
N VAL A 72 24.04 1.90 -6.50
CA VAL A 72 24.88 1.52 -7.62
C VAL A 72 24.32 0.23 -8.25
N ILE A 73 24.06 0.23 -9.54
CA ILE A 73 23.58 -0.93 -10.30
C ILE A 73 24.57 -1.16 -11.44
N ASP A 74 25.10 -2.36 -11.54
CA ASP A 74 26.08 -2.76 -12.58
C ASP A 74 27.23 -1.76 -12.71
N SER A 75 27.83 -1.40 -11.56
CA SER A 75 28.92 -0.41 -11.45
C SER A 75 28.55 1.01 -11.89
N SER A 76 27.27 1.29 -12.14
CA SER A 76 26.77 2.61 -12.50
C SER A 76 26.03 3.25 -11.31
N TYR A 77 26.49 4.42 -10.90
CA TYR A 77 25.84 5.20 -9.84
C TYR A 77 24.47 5.72 -10.31
N LYS A 78 23.42 5.47 -9.55
CA LYS A 78 22.04 5.82 -9.87
C LYS A 78 21.49 7.00 -9.03
N GLY A 79 22.25 7.44 -8.03
CA GLY A 79 21.85 8.54 -7.16
C GLY A 79 21.32 8.10 -5.80
N ILE A 80 20.69 9.03 -5.12
CA ILE A 80 20.09 8.84 -3.79
C ILE A 80 18.65 8.34 -3.95
N TYR A 81 18.32 7.27 -3.25
CA TYR A 81 16.99 6.69 -3.20
C TYR A 81 16.49 6.61 -1.75
N LEU A 82 15.19 6.49 -1.60
CA LEU A 82 14.60 6.07 -0.34
C LEU A 82 14.32 4.57 -0.45
N LEU A 83 15.15 3.74 0.20
CA LEU A 83 14.88 2.30 0.35
C LEU A 83 13.81 2.11 1.40
N GLY A 84 12.70 1.50 1.03
CA GLY A 84 11.57 1.26 1.91
C GLY A 84 11.03 -0.15 1.82
N GLU A 85 10.20 -0.47 2.80
CA GLU A 85 9.45 -1.71 2.85
C GLU A 85 8.37 -1.74 1.76
N LYS A 86 8.23 -2.86 1.06
CA LYS A 86 7.05 -3.08 0.21
C LYS A 86 5.83 -3.35 1.10
N ILE A 87 4.76 -2.62 0.88
CA ILE A 87 3.49 -2.83 1.59
C ILE A 87 2.92 -4.19 1.17
N LYS A 88 2.75 -5.07 2.13
CA LYS A 88 2.12 -6.39 1.96
C LYS A 88 1.64 -6.93 3.31
N ARG A 89 0.74 -7.93 3.27
CA ARG A 89 0.36 -8.66 4.47
C ARG A 89 1.54 -9.54 4.92
N ASP A 90 2.11 -9.22 6.04
CA ASP A 90 3.17 -9.97 6.70
C ASP A 90 3.29 -9.52 8.17
N ASN A 91 3.79 -10.39 9.06
CA ASN A 91 3.96 -10.06 10.49
C ASN A 91 4.91 -8.89 10.73
N ASN A 92 5.90 -8.71 9.86
CA ASN A 92 6.86 -7.62 9.92
C ASN A 92 6.46 -6.40 9.07
N ARG A 93 5.32 -6.46 8.38
CA ARG A 93 4.76 -5.40 7.52
C ARG A 93 3.35 -5.05 8.02
N VAL A 94 2.33 -5.22 7.19
CA VAL A 94 0.94 -5.05 7.60
C VAL A 94 0.46 -6.35 8.26
N ALA A 95 0.49 -6.38 9.60
CA ALA A 95 0.18 -7.56 10.40
C ALA A 95 -1.34 -7.72 10.57
N ILE A 96 -2.04 -8.00 9.47
CA ILE A 96 -3.48 -8.27 9.42
C ILE A 96 -3.77 -9.75 9.24
N SER A 97 -4.98 -10.18 9.60
CA SER A 97 -5.43 -11.57 9.48
C SER A 97 -5.36 -12.08 8.04
N LYS A 98 -5.01 -13.34 7.88
CA LYS A 98 -5.08 -14.01 6.58
C LYS A 98 -6.52 -14.31 6.24
N LEU A 99 -6.97 -13.86 5.07
CA LEU A 99 -8.24 -14.31 4.49
C LEU A 99 -8.04 -15.56 3.65
N THR A 100 -8.93 -16.53 3.84
CA THR A 100 -8.94 -17.80 3.14
C THR A 100 -10.23 -18.00 2.34
N ALA A 101 -10.33 -19.09 1.59
CA ALA A 101 -11.52 -19.43 0.83
C ALA A 101 -12.74 -19.81 1.70
N THR A 102 -12.55 -20.03 3.00
CA THR A 102 -13.63 -20.35 3.94
C THR A 102 -14.15 -19.12 4.69
N ASP A 103 -13.46 -17.97 4.61
CA ASP A 103 -13.79 -16.75 5.34
C ASP A 103 -14.82 -15.94 4.55
N THR A 104 -16.05 -16.39 4.55
CA THR A 104 -17.16 -15.84 3.76
C THR A 104 -18.29 -15.23 4.59
N THR A 105 -18.26 -15.43 5.92
CA THR A 105 -19.30 -14.94 6.85
C THR A 105 -18.71 -14.65 8.23
N GLY A 106 -19.45 -13.88 9.04
CA GLY A 106 -19.10 -13.58 10.44
C GLY A 106 -17.78 -12.83 10.59
N ASP A 107 -17.18 -12.92 11.78
CA ASP A 107 -15.98 -12.18 12.15
C ASP A 107 -14.78 -12.47 11.26
N ASN A 108 -14.67 -13.69 10.72
CA ASN A 108 -13.59 -14.06 9.82
C ASN A 108 -13.61 -13.27 8.49
N LEU A 109 -14.80 -12.79 8.07
CA LEU A 109 -14.94 -11.96 6.87
C LEU A 109 -14.45 -10.52 7.10
N THR A 110 -14.42 -10.05 8.34
CA THR A 110 -14.23 -8.63 8.67
C THR A 110 -12.80 -8.14 8.63
N GLY A 111 -11.80 -9.02 8.61
CA GLY A 111 -10.40 -8.62 8.70
C GLY A 111 -9.56 -8.98 7.50
N GLY A 112 -8.37 -8.35 7.38
CA GLY A 112 -7.35 -8.78 6.45
C GLY A 112 -7.45 -8.21 5.03
N TYR A 113 -7.80 -6.94 4.86
CA TYR A 113 -7.81 -6.28 3.54
C TYR A 113 -6.73 -5.21 3.45
N ILE A 114 -6.10 -5.12 2.27
CA ILE A 114 -5.27 -3.97 1.85
C ILE A 114 -5.81 -3.49 0.51
N LEU A 115 -6.20 -2.24 0.47
CA LEU A 115 -6.65 -1.55 -0.73
C LEU A 115 -5.64 -0.47 -1.09
N GLN A 116 -5.56 -0.14 -2.37
CA GLN A 116 -4.73 0.96 -2.86
C GLN A 116 -5.45 1.79 -3.92
N GLN A 117 -5.11 3.06 -4.01
CA GLN A 117 -5.48 3.90 -5.14
C GLN A 117 -4.33 3.88 -6.15
N ASN A 118 -4.55 3.22 -7.28
CA ASN A 118 -3.53 2.99 -8.30
C ASN A 118 -4.20 2.75 -9.66
N TYR A 119 -3.42 2.39 -10.69
CA TYR A 119 -3.97 1.98 -11.98
C TYR A 119 -4.97 0.83 -11.81
N TRP A 120 -6.16 1.04 -12.33
CA TRP A 120 -7.29 0.15 -12.13
C TRP A 120 -7.86 -0.38 -13.45
N ASN A 121 -8.57 -1.48 -13.34
CA ASN A 121 -9.45 -2.03 -14.37
C ASN A 121 -10.62 -2.77 -13.70
N SER A 122 -11.59 -3.18 -14.47
CA SER A 122 -12.81 -3.83 -13.97
C SER A 122 -12.58 -5.17 -13.24
N SER A 123 -11.41 -5.79 -13.40
CA SER A 123 -11.10 -7.08 -12.74
C SER A 123 -10.36 -6.93 -11.41
N ASN A 124 -9.68 -5.80 -11.19
CA ASN A 124 -8.79 -5.63 -10.03
C ASN A 124 -9.30 -4.62 -8.99
N SER A 125 -10.44 -3.98 -9.22
CA SER A 125 -10.92 -2.88 -8.36
C SER A 125 -12.44 -2.87 -8.22
N PHE A 126 -12.91 -2.01 -7.33
CA PHE A 126 -14.29 -1.52 -7.31
C PHE A 126 -14.29 0.01 -7.29
N GLN A 127 -15.36 0.60 -7.81
CA GLN A 127 -15.55 2.04 -7.86
C GLN A 127 -16.21 2.54 -6.58
N SER A 128 -15.74 3.67 -6.05
CA SER A 128 -16.42 4.43 -5.00
C SER A 128 -17.72 5.04 -5.52
N ASN A 129 -18.71 5.18 -4.64
CA ASN A 129 -19.92 5.94 -4.91
C ASN A 129 -19.72 7.46 -4.77
N TYR A 130 -18.53 7.89 -4.34
CA TYR A 130 -18.18 9.27 -4.07
C TYR A 130 -17.10 9.77 -5.01
N SER A 131 -17.23 11.01 -5.43
CA SER A 131 -16.19 11.75 -6.15
C SER A 131 -15.50 12.75 -5.22
N PRO A 132 -14.23 13.12 -5.45
CA PRO A 132 -13.60 14.20 -4.70
C PRO A 132 -14.40 15.50 -4.78
N ILE A 133 -14.49 16.23 -3.68
CA ILE A 133 -15.31 17.47 -3.57
C ILE A 133 -14.91 18.48 -4.64
N ASP A 134 -13.60 18.64 -4.85
CA ASP A 134 -13.05 19.61 -5.82
C ASP A 134 -13.05 19.09 -7.28
N HIS A 135 -13.42 17.81 -7.49
CA HIS A 135 -13.44 17.17 -8.81
C HIS A 135 -14.69 16.30 -8.95
N PRO A 136 -15.91 16.91 -8.96
CA PRO A 136 -17.15 16.15 -9.09
C PRO A 136 -17.19 15.40 -10.44
N GLY A 137 -17.58 14.14 -10.38
CA GLY A 137 -17.60 13.24 -11.54
C GLY A 137 -16.27 12.55 -11.83
N PHE A 138 -15.24 12.75 -11.02
CA PHE A 138 -14.01 11.96 -11.10
C PHE A 138 -14.23 10.59 -10.47
N ASP A 139 -13.94 9.53 -11.24
CA ASP A 139 -14.06 8.15 -10.78
C ASP A 139 -12.93 7.78 -9.82
N VAL A 140 -13.29 7.43 -8.59
CA VAL A 140 -12.35 6.91 -7.59
C VAL A 140 -12.47 5.39 -7.56
N HIS A 141 -11.36 4.69 -7.68
CA HIS A 141 -11.30 3.23 -7.61
C HIS A 141 -10.39 2.75 -6.49
N PHE A 142 -10.84 1.71 -5.79
CA PHE A 142 -10.06 0.97 -4.81
C PHE A 142 -9.60 -0.34 -5.41
N VAL A 143 -8.30 -0.49 -5.58
CA VAL A 143 -7.66 -1.67 -6.15
C VAL A 143 -7.35 -2.66 -5.04
N TYR A 144 -7.67 -3.95 -5.25
CA TYR A 144 -7.38 -5.01 -4.31
C TYR A 144 -5.88 -5.33 -4.28
N GLU A 145 -5.19 -4.97 -3.22
CA GLU A 145 -3.80 -5.37 -2.98
C GLU A 145 -3.73 -6.67 -2.19
N TYR A 146 -4.58 -6.82 -1.16
CA TYR A 146 -4.75 -8.07 -0.43
C TYR A 146 -6.20 -8.25 0.02
N PRO A 147 -6.81 -9.42 -0.19
CA PRO A 147 -6.34 -10.51 -1.07
C PRO A 147 -6.18 -10.05 -2.53
N LYS A 148 -5.32 -10.75 -3.29
CA LYS A 148 -5.11 -10.40 -4.71
C LYS A 148 -6.39 -10.58 -5.54
N PRO A 149 -6.58 -9.82 -6.65
CA PRO A 149 -7.81 -9.84 -7.46
C PRO A 149 -8.24 -11.23 -7.96
N ASN A 150 -7.27 -12.11 -8.20
CA ASN A 150 -7.51 -13.48 -8.65
C ASN A 150 -7.80 -14.49 -7.51
N VAL A 151 -7.76 -14.05 -6.25
CA VAL A 151 -7.95 -14.90 -5.06
C VAL A 151 -9.14 -14.45 -4.23
N ILE A 152 -9.41 -13.13 -4.19
CA ILE A 152 -10.51 -12.55 -3.39
C ILE A 152 -11.86 -13.07 -3.85
N LEU A 153 -12.67 -13.54 -2.90
CA LEU A 153 -13.99 -14.10 -3.17
C LEU A 153 -15.08 -13.03 -3.36
N PRO A 154 -16.20 -13.35 -4.03
CA PRO A 154 -17.32 -12.41 -4.20
C PRO A 154 -17.83 -11.84 -2.87
N GLN A 155 -17.99 -12.67 -1.83
CA GLN A 155 -18.44 -12.25 -0.50
C GLN A 155 -17.46 -11.26 0.15
N GLN A 156 -16.16 -11.52 0.01
CA GLN A 156 -15.11 -10.64 0.52
C GLN A 156 -15.10 -9.31 -0.23
N LYS A 157 -15.29 -9.32 -1.57
CA LYS A 157 -15.44 -8.09 -2.38
C LYS A 157 -16.63 -7.26 -1.93
N THR A 158 -17.78 -7.90 -1.76
CA THR A 158 -19.01 -7.23 -1.31
C THR A 158 -18.82 -6.60 0.07
N TYR A 159 -18.22 -7.35 1.01
CA TYR A 159 -17.98 -6.85 2.36
C TYR A 159 -17.10 -5.61 2.36
N ILE A 160 -15.91 -5.67 1.73
CA ILE A 160 -14.97 -4.55 1.79
C ILE A 160 -15.49 -3.32 1.01
N ALA A 161 -16.20 -3.52 -0.10
CA ALA A 161 -16.83 -2.42 -0.81
C ALA A 161 -17.92 -1.73 0.03
N SER A 162 -18.76 -2.50 0.72
CA SER A 162 -19.77 -1.95 1.63
C SER A 162 -19.16 -1.24 2.85
N TYR A 163 -18.05 -1.76 3.37
CA TYR A 163 -17.32 -1.12 4.47
C TYR A 163 -16.75 0.24 4.05
N ILE A 164 -16.12 0.32 2.87
CA ILE A 164 -15.61 1.58 2.32
C ILE A 164 -16.75 2.57 2.04
N ASP A 165 -17.85 2.11 1.45
CA ASP A 165 -19.02 2.95 1.20
C ASP A 165 -19.60 3.54 2.51
N SER A 166 -19.65 2.74 3.58
CA SER A 166 -20.06 3.21 4.90
C SER A 166 -19.11 4.26 5.48
N LEU A 167 -17.80 4.04 5.33
CA LEU A 167 -16.77 4.99 5.75
C LEU A 167 -16.88 6.31 4.96
N GLU A 168 -16.99 6.23 3.64
CA GLU A 168 -17.15 7.40 2.79
C GLU A 168 -18.45 8.13 3.09
N THR A 169 -19.55 7.42 3.32
CA THR A 169 -20.83 8.01 3.76
C THR A 169 -20.65 8.82 5.04
N ALA A 170 -19.93 8.30 6.02
CA ALA A 170 -19.65 9.01 7.28
C ALA A 170 -18.79 10.27 7.02
N ILE A 171 -17.71 10.15 6.24
CA ILE A 171 -16.79 11.26 5.95
C ILE A 171 -17.49 12.39 5.16
N TYR A 172 -18.35 12.05 4.20
CA TYR A 172 -19.08 13.02 3.37
C TYR A 172 -20.36 13.56 4.05
N SER A 173 -20.73 13.02 5.20
CA SER A 173 -21.87 13.53 5.97
C SER A 173 -21.50 14.82 6.72
N THR A 174 -22.53 15.58 7.14
CA THR A 174 -22.34 16.74 8.04
C THR A 174 -22.04 16.34 9.48
N ASP A 175 -22.17 15.05 9.80
CA ASP A 175 -22.06 14.47 11.14
C ASP A 175 -20.89 13.50 11.29
N PHE A 176 -19.80 13.76 10.58
CA PHE A 176 -18.57 12.92 10.60
C PHE A 176 -17.86 12.90 11.96
N THR A 177 -18.24 13.78 12.89
CA THR A 177 -17.72 13.82 14.27
C THR A 177 -18.65 13.12 15.27
N ASN A 178 -19.67 12.39 14.81
CA ASN A 178 -20.61 11.68 15.67
C ASN A 178 -19.88 10.58 16.47
N THR A 179 -19.97 10.66 17.80
CA THR A 179 -19.30 9.72 18.71
C THR A 179 -19.86 8.30 18.66
N THR A 180 -21.01 8.10 18.01
CA THR A 180 -21.67 6.79 17.87
C THR A 180 -21.33 6.10 16.55
N THR A 181 -21.10 6.85 15.48
CA THR A 181 -20.93 6.33 14.11
C THR A 181 -19.64 6.77 13.44
N GLY A 182 -18.92 7.77 13.97
CA GLY A 182 -17.76 8.36 13.30
C GLY A 182 -16.48 8.24 14.06
#